data_b791523792369ebde7bd331867e801e7
#
_entry.id   b791523792369ebde7bd331867e801e7
#
_cell.length_a   1.000
_cell.length_b   1.000
_cell.length_c   1.000
_cell.angle_alpha   90.00
_cell.angle_beta   90.00
_cell.angle_gamma   90.00
#
_symmetry.space_group_name_H-M   'P 1'
#
loop_
_entity.id
_entity.type
_entity.pdbx_description
1 polymer ?
#
loop_
_entity_poly.entity_id
_entity_poly.type
_entity_poly.pdbx_seq_one_letter_code
_entity_poly.pdbx_strand_id
1 'polypeptide(L)'
;LIVSRGLGDVYKRQAIKSSIIDVNQVIIERNSPADNSDKVNAALGDISQNLIEKVDSESFKRYVDNNRAQGIFIKAQAKTFHELPTVENKTACFVVLDQVQDPHNLGQILRICAGGNIDGVVITDRNSVSMTSAVAQVSQGGFSKVPLFSVTNINKAISHFKDNDFWITSFENNIEAKDWYSIDLKGRSVLIFGGEGSGISKQVLKNSDFLATIPMSHEMNSLNVATAVSAIVFERLRQVLS
;
A
#
# COMPACT_ATOMS: atom_id res chain seq x y z
N LEU A 1 1.94 11.86 9.56
CA LEU A 1 2.86 12.78 8.92
C LEU A 1 4.00 11.99 8.28
N ILE A 2 4.08 12.03 6.96
CA ILE A 2 5.16 11.35 6.22
C ILE A 2 6.25 12.37 5.98
N VAL A 3 7.43 12.08 6.47
CA VAL A 3 8.63 12.85 6.19
C VAL A 3 9.47 12.04 5.20
N SER A 4 9.80 12.61 4.05
CA SER A 4 10.50 11.90 2.96
C SER A 4 11.99 11.65 3.25
N ARG A 5 12.34 11.29 4.50
CA ARG A 5 13.70 10.91 4.86
C ARG A 5 14.06 9.59 4.17
N GLY A 6 15.14 9.56 3.40
CA GLY A 6 15.65 8.35 2.78
C GLY A 6 14.95 7.85 1.51
N LEU A 7 13.92 8.53 1.00
CA LEU A 7 13.33 8.25 -0.30
C LEU A 7 14.16 8.90 -1.42
N GLY A 8 14.38 8.18 -2.53
CA GLY A 8 15.00 8.75 -3.73
C GLY A 8 14.10 9.80 -4.41
N ASP A 9 14.68 10.67 -5.24
CA ASP A 9 13.98 11.76 -5.94
C ASP A 9 12.81 11.28 -6.81
N VAL A 10 12.91 10.09 -7.39
CA VAL A 10 11.84 9.46 -8.19
C VAL A 10 10.58 9.28 -7.36
N TYR A 11 10.71 8.73 -6.15
CA TYR A 11 9.56 8.49 -5.26
C TYR A 11 8.99 9.78 -4.68
N LYS A 12 9.84 10.78 -4.43
CA LYS A 12 9.41 12.12 -4.00
C LYS A 12 8.55 12.79 -5.07
N ARG A 13 8.97 12.72 -6.35
CA ARG A 13 8.18 13.23 -7.49
C ARG A 13 6.86 12.49 -7.66
N GLN A 14 6.84 11.17 -7.44
CA GLN A 14 5.60 10.40 -7.46
C GLN A 14 4.63 10.83 -6.36
N ALA A 15 5.14 11.07 -5.15
CA ALA A 15 4.32 11.56 -4.03
C ALA A 15 3.73 12.95 -4.32
N ILE A 16 4.49 13.86 -4.94
CA ILE A 16 4.03 15.20 -5.33
C ILE A 16 2.84 15.11 -6.31
N LYS A 17 2.87 14.20 -7.27
CA LYS A 17 1.86 14.04 -8.32
C LYS A 17 0.67 13.17 -7.91
N SER A 18 0.69 12.61 -6.72
CA SER A 18 -0.31 11.66 -6.27
C SER A 18 -1.55 12.37 -5.69
N SER A 19 -2.74 12.01 -6.17
CA SER A 19 -4.02 12.50 -5.65
C SER A 19 -4.36 12.00 -4.23
N ILE A 20 -3.66 10.95 -3.77
CA ILE A 20 -3.84 10.36 -2.44
C ILE A 20 -2.81 10.85 -1.42
N ILE A 21 -2.02 11.85 -1.78
CA ILE A 21 -1.01 12.48 -0.90
C ILE A 21 -1.32 13.97 -0.79
N ASP A 22 -1.42 14.46 0.43
CA ASP A 22 -1.47 15.88 0.73
C ASP A 22 -0.06 16.38 1.05
N VAL A 23 0.48 17.22 0.17
CA VAL A 23 1.79 17.85 0.37
C VAL A 23 1.58 19.09 1.25
N ASN A 24 2.27 19.13 2.40
CA ASN A 24 2.18 20.22 3.36
C ASN A 24 3.34 21.22 3.21
N GLN A 25 4.52 20.75 2.79
CA GLN A 25 5.71 21.60 2.62
C GLN A 25 6.73 20.90 1.72
N VAL A 26 7.41 21.65 0.88
CA VAL A 26 8.55 21.22 0.09
C VAL A 26 9.71 22.15 0.37
N ILE A 27 10.85 21.61 0.81
CA ILE A 27 12.09 22.35 1.03
C ILE A 27 13.11 21.91 -0.01
N ILE A 28 13.69 22.88 -0.72
CA ILE A 28 14.69 22.64 -1.76
C ILE A 28 15.98 23.34 -1.36
N GLU A 29 17.08 22.60 -1.37
CA GLU A 29 18.42 23.15 -1.21
C GLU A 29 18.84 23.84 -2.50
N ARG A 30 19.16 25.13 -2.42
CA ARG A 30 19.62 25.93 -3.58
C ARG A 30 20.88 25.33 -4.18
N ASN A 31 20.97 25.36 -5.50
CA ASN A 31 22.07 24.83 -6.31
C ASN A 31 22.29 23.31 -6.15
N SER A 32 21.35 22.59 -5.56
CA SER A 32 21.38 21.13 -5.45
C SER A 32 20.98 20.43 -6.74
N PRO A 33 21.21 19.11 -6.88
CA PRO A 33 20.70 18.33 -8.00
C PRO A 33 19.17 18.43 -8.18
N ALA A 34 18.43 18.58 -7.08
CA ALA A 34 16.98 18.74 -7.12
C ALA A 34 16.56 20.11 -7.67
N ASP A 35 17.24 21.18 -7.23
CA ASP A 35 16.96 22.56 -7.68
C ASP A 35 17.20 22.73 -9.21
N ASN A 36 18.19 22.03 -9.75
CA ASN A 36 18.59 22.08 -11.13
C ASN A 36 17.91 21.00 -12.01
N SER A 37 16.94 20.23 -11.46
CA SER A 37 16.30 19.16 -12.18
C SER A 37 14.99 19.62 -12.85
N ASP A 38 14.93 19.62 -14.18
CA ASP A 38 13.71 19.91 -14.94
C ASP A 38 12.55 19.00 -14.54
N LYS A 39 12.84 17.73 -14.22
CA LYS A 39 11.83 16.76 -13.79
C LYS A 39 11.26 17.09 -12.41
N VAL A 40 12.07 17.62 -11.50
CA VAL A 40 11.61 18.10 -10.19
C VAL A 40 10.81 19.38 -10.37
N ASN A 41 11.31 20.34 -11.12
CA ASN A 41 10.66 21.62 -11.38
C ASN A 41 9.29 21.41 -12.06
N ALA A 42 9.20 20.52 -13.03
CA ALA A 42 7.92 20.14 -13.66
C ALA A 42 6.93 19.50 -12.67
N ALA A 43 7.40 18.67 -11.73
CA ALA A 43 6.53 18.10 -10.69
C ALA A 43 6.05 19.15 -9.68
N LEU A 44 6.90 20.15 -9.38
CA LEU A 44 6.56 21.25 -8.47
C LEU A 44 5.55 22.24 -9.06
N GLY A 45 5.40 22.26 -10.39
CA GLY A 45 4.41 23.11 -11.07
C GLY A 45 2.96 22.84 -10.63
N ASP A 46 2.68 21.61 -10.15
CA ASP A 46 1.37 21.21 -9.66
C ASP A 46 1.15 21.57 -8.16
N ILE A 47 2.17 22.11 -7.48
CA ILE A 47 2.15 22.48 -6.06
C ILE A 47 1.99 23.99 -5.89
N SER A 48 1.14 24.40 -4.94
CA SER A 48 1.01 25.82 -4.57
C SER A 48 2.35 26.41 -4.13
N GLN A 49 2.73 27.54 -4.71
CA GLN A 49 4.06 28.16 -4.48
C GLN A 49 4.34 28.50 -3.03
N ASN A 50 3.31 28.78 -2.22
CA ASN A 50 3.42 29.04 -0.78
C ASN A 50 3.86 27.81 0.04
N LEU A 51 3.82 26.61 -0.53
CA LEU A 51 4.29 25.37 0.10
C LEU A 51 5.75 25.05 -0.25
N ILE A 52 6.36 25.80 -1.17
CA ILE A 52 7.72 25.56 -1.67
C ILE A 52 8.65 26.60 -1.09
N GLU A 53 9.70 26.15 -0.43
CA GLU A 53 10.75 27.00 0.14
C GLU A 53 12.11 26.58 -0.39
N LYS A 54 12.90 27.55 -0.89
CA LYS A 54 14.30 27.32 -1.31
C LYS A 54 15.24 27.92 -0.26
N VAL A 55 16.04 27.05 0.36
CA VAL A 55 16.95 27.39 1.45
C VAL A 55 18.41 27.14 1.06
N ASP A 56 19.35 27.73 1.81
CA ASP A 56 20.77 27.40 1.70
C ASP A 56 21.08 26.03 2.31
N SER A 57 22.31 25.53 2.07
CA SER A 57 22.73 24.19 2.50
C SER A 57 22.77 24.04 4.04
N GLU A 58 23.06 25.10 4.78
CA GLU A 58 23.09 25.06 6.24
C GLU A 58 21.65 24.92 6.81
N SER A 59 20.72 25.70 6.29
CA SER A 59 19.32 25.62 6.65
C SER A 59 18.69 24.27 6.24
N PHE A 60 19.07 23.72 5.08
CA PHE A 60 18.57 22.43 4.61
C PHE A 60 18.97 21.27 5.55
N LYS A 61 20.16 21.30 6.14
CA LYS A 61 20.62 20.29 7.11
C LYS A 61 19.73 20.17 8.35
N ARG A 62 18.94 21.19 8.68
CA ARG A 62 17.97 21.14 9.79
C ARG A 62 16.77 20.24 9.51
N TYR A 63 16.48 19.97 8.23
CA TYR A 63 15.37 19.10 7.79
C TYR A 63 15.81 17.66 7.56
N VAL A 64 17.12 17.42 7.32
CA VAL A 64 17.63 16.11 6.91
C VAL A 64 18.90 15.75 7.67
N ASP A 65 18.96 14.52 8.17
CA ASP A 65 20.08 14.04 8.97
C ASP A 65 21.22 13.42 8.11
N ASN A 66 21.06 13.35 6.77
CA ASN A 66 22.07 12.71 5.91
C ASN A 66 22.03 13.21 4.46
N ASN A 67 23.12 12.93 3.71
CA ASN A 67 23.31 13.30 2.30
C ASN A 67 22.40 12.56 1.29
N ARG A 68 21.52 11.66 1.74
CA ARG A 68 20.63 10.90 0.85
C ARG A 68 19.39 11.68 0.39
N ALA A 69 19.20 12.90 0.90
CA ALA A 69 18.04 13.74 0.58
C ALA A 69 18.07 14.31 -0.85
N GLN A 70 19.22 14.29 -1.53
CA GLN A 70 19.41 14.80 -2.90
C GLN A 70 18.95 16.26 -3.09
N GLY A 71 18.97 17.07 -2.03
CA GLY A 71 18.58 18.48 -2.07
C GLY A 71 17.08 18.74 -2.08
N ILE A 72 16.22 17.74 -1.82
CA ILE A 72 14.79 17.96 -1.66
C ILE A 72 14.22 17.20 -0.46
N PHE A 73 13.43 17.88 0.34
CA PHE A 73 12.70 17.35 1.48
C PHE A 73 11.22 17.66 1.31
N ILE A 74 10.35 16.68 1.56
CA ILE A 74 8.90 16.80 1.44
C ILE A 74 8.26 16.39 2.75
N LYS A 75 7.42 17.27 3.28
CA LYS A 75 6.52 16.99 4.38
C LYS A 75 5.14 16.77 3.79
N ALA A 76 4.64 15.56 3.93
CA ALA A 76 3.38 15.17 3.31
C ALA A 76 2.58 14.24 4.23
N GLN A 77 1.31 14.05 3.93
CA GLN A 77 0.44 13.10 4.60
C GLN A 77 -0.27 12.24 3.56
N ALA A 78 -0.18 10.92 3.67
CA ALA A 78 -0.99 10.03 2.87
C ALA A 78 -2.42 10.04 3.41
N LYS A 79 -3.38 10.11 2.50
CA LYS A 79 -4.80 10.01 2.82
C LYS A 79 -5.12 8.57 3.24
N THR A 80 -5.90 8.44 4.28
CA THR A 80 -6.56 7.19 4.65
C THR A 80 -8.05 7.41 4.47
N PHE A 81 -8.67 6.57 3.64
CA PHE A 81 -10.09 6.69 3.32
C PHE A 81 -10.91 5.82 4.28
N HIS A 82 -12.06 6.30 4.71
CA HIS A 82 -12.97 5.57 5.61
C HIS A 82 -14.20 5.00 4.90
N GLU A 83 -14.38 5.38 3.64
CA GLU A 83 -15.43 4.87 2.77
C GLU A 83 -14.81 4.05 1.66
N LEU A 84 -15.35 2.86 1.43
CA LEU A 84 -14.91 1.99 0.34
C LEU A 84 -15.48 2.50 -0.98
N PRO A 85 -14.71 2.45 -2.07
CA PRO A 85 -15.16 2.97 -3.34
C PRO A 85 -16.18 2.04 -4.01
N THR A 86 -17.08 2.64 -4.79
CA THR A 86 -17.77 1.91 -5.85
C THR A 86 -16.87 1.88 -7.08
N VAL A 87 -16.64 0.71 -7.65
CA VAL A 87 -15.68 0.53 -8.73
C VAL A 87 -16.38 -0.02 -9.97
N GLU A 88 -16.23 0.67 -11.10
CA GLU A 88 -16.79 0.24 -12.39
C GLU A 88 -15.90 -0.77 -13.11
N ASN A 89 -14.60 -0.79 -12.81
CA ASN A 89 -13.63 -1.68 -13.43
C ASN A 89 -13.97 -3.15 -13.16
N LYS A 90 -14.11 -3.95 -14.22
CA LYS A 90 -14.47 -5.38 -14.15
C LYS A 90 -13.35 -6.27 -13.62
N THR A 91 -12.12 -5.76 -13.56
CA THR A 91 -10.95 -6.49 -13.06
C THR A 91 -10.37 -5.85 -11.80
N ALA A 92 -11.16 -5.06 -11.07
CA ALA A 92 -10.72 -4.41 -9.85
C ALA A 92 -10.33 -5.42 -8.77
N CYS A 93 -9.30 -5.11 -7.99
CA CYS A 93 -8.82 -5.97 -6.93
C CYS A 93 -8.41 -5.20 -5.69
N PHE A 94 -8.85 -5.69 -4.54
CA PHE A 94 -8.49 -5.14 -3.23
C PHE A 94 -7.79 -6.20 -2.38
N VAL A 95 -6.80 -5.76 -1.61
CA VAL A 95 -6.16 -6.57 -0.57
C VAL A 95 -6.70 -6.14 0.78
N VAL A 96 -7.24 -7.07 1.56
CA VAL A 96 -7.74 -6.84 2.91
C VAL A 96 -6.81 -7.49 3.93
N LEU A 97 -6.40 -6.74 4.94
CA LEU A 97 -5.47 -7.18 5.96
C LEU A 97 -6.21 -7.26 7.32
N ASP A 98 -6.39 -8.47 7.82
CA ASP A 98 -7.00 -8.72 9.14
C ASP A 98 -5.91 -8.69 10.21
N GLN A 99 -5.85 -7.58 10.98
CA GLN A 99 -4.95 -7.40 12.14
C GLN A 99 -3.44 -7.47 11.82
N VAL A 100 -3.01 -6.93 10.69
CA VAL A 100 -1.58 -6.75 10.38
C VAL A 100 -1.06 -5.53 11.14
N GLN A 101 -0.10 -5.71 12.05
CA GLN A 101 0.36 -4.68 12.98
C GLN A 101 1.77 -4.16 12.68
N ASP A 102 2.59 -4.90 11.96
CA ASP A 102 3.96 -4.50 11.65
C ASP A 102 4.01 -3.47 10.51
N PRO A 103 4.60 -2.27 10.74
CA PRO A 103 4.82 -1.25 9.72
C PRO A 103 5.64 -1.74 8.52
N HIS A 104 6.58 -2.65 8.74
CA HIS A 104 7.39 -3.23 7.66
C HIS A 104 6.52 -4.07 6.71
N ASN A 105 5.64 -4.90 7.27
CA ASN A 105 4.72 -5.70 6.47
C ASN A 105 3.78 -4.82 5.64
N LEU A 106 3.15 -3.81 6.25
CA LEU A 106 2.28 -2.90 5.50
C LEU A 106 3.05 -2.15 4.40
N GLY A 107 4.27 -1.67 4.70
CA GLY A 107 5.10 -1.00 3.70
C GLY A 107 5.45 -1.91 2.50
N GLN A 108 5.84 -3.15 2.76
CA GLN A 108 6.11 -4.14 1.71
C GLN A 108 4.84 -4.47 0.93
N ILE A 109 3.70 -4.67 1.58
CA ILE A 109 2.41 -4.94 0.94
C ILE A 109 2.00 -3.80 0.01
N LEU A 110 2.10 -2.54 0.43
CA LEU A 110 1.81 -1.40 -0.44
C LEU A 110 2.73 -1.35 -1.68
N ARG A 111 4.00 -1.71 -1.53
CA ARG A 111 4.94 -1.82 -2.66
C ARG A 111 4.54 -2.94 -3.63
N ILE A 112 4.19 -4.11 -3.10
CA ILE A 112 3.73 -5.28 -3.86
C ILE A 112 2.43 -4.93 -4.60
N CYS A 113 1.45 -4.35 -3.91
CA CYS A 113 0.17 -3.94 -4.47
C CYS A 113 0.33 -2.92 -5.61
N ALA A 114 1.24 -1.95 -5.45
CA ALA A 114 1.57 -1.00 -6.50
C ALA A 114 2.18 -1.67 -7.74
N GLY A 115 3.03 -2.70 -7.56
CA GLY A 115 3.61 -3.49 -8.65
C GLY A 115 2.63 -4.47 -9.29
N GLY A 116 1.65 -4.95 -8.54
CA GLY A 116 0.65 -5.93 -8.98
C GLY A 116 -0.67 -5.33 -9.47
N ASN A 117 -0.73 -4.01 -9.65
CA ASN A 117 -1.92 -3.27 -10.11
C ASN A 117 -3.16 -3.54 -9.24
N ILE A 118 -3.00 -3.40 -7.92
CA ILE A 118 -4.08 -3.52 -6.94
C ILE A 118 -4.73 -2.15 -6.72
N ASP A 119 -6.06 -2.09 -6.71
CA ASP A 119 -6.85 -0.86 -6.66
C ASP A 119 -6.92 -0.25 -5.25
N GLY A 120 -6.65 -1.03 -4.20
CA GLY A 120 -6.58 -0.53 -2.83
C GLY A 120 -6.22 -1.57 -1.79
N VAL A 121 -5.73 -1.11 -0.65
CA VAL A 121 -5.49 -1.93 0.54
C VAL A 121 -6.45 -1.50 1.63
N VAL A 122 -7.11 -2.47 2.27
CA VAL A 122 -8.07 -2.26 3.35
C VAL A 122 -7.48 -2.80 4.65
N ILE A 123 -7.47 -1.99 5.68
CA ILE A 123 -7.06 -2.36 7.04
C ILE A 123 -8.19 -2.11 8.03
N THR A 124 -8.10 -2.66 9.23
CA THR A 124 -8.98 -2.28 10.34
C THR A 124 -8.47 -1.02 11.04
N ASP A 125 -9.36 -0.20 11.58
CA ASP A 125 -9.02 1.00 12.37
C ASP A 125 -8.43 0.64 13.76
N ARG A 126 -8.69 -0.58 14.23
CA ARG A 126 -8.17 -1.14 15.49
C ARG A 126 -7.30 -2.35 15.21
N ASN A 127 -6.26 -2.52 16.03
CA ASN A 127 -5.33 -3.64 15.94
C ASN A 127 -4.62 -3.79 14.57
N SER A 128 -4.50 -2.68 13.84
CA SER A 128 -3.74 -2.62 12.59
C SER A 128 -2.80 -1.43 12.59
N VAL A 129 -1.72 -1.56 11.84
CA VAL A 129 -0.78 -0.47 11.64
C VAL A 129 -1.39 0.62 10.76
N SER A 130 -1.17 1.88 11.14
CA SER A 130 -1.55 3.04 10.33
C SER A 130 -0.40 3.49 9.42
N MET A 131 -0.69 4.44 8.50
CA MET A 131 0.31 5.05 7.65
C MET A 131 1.29 5.89 8.49
N THR A 132 2.53 5.43 8.57
CA THR A 132 3.64 6.09 9.27
C THR A 132 4.79 6.41 8.32
N SER A 133 5.78 7.19 8.80
CA SER A 133 7.01 7.41 8.02
C SER A 133 7.78 6.12 7.73
N ALA A 134 7.76 5.15 8.63
CA ALA A 134 8.37 3.83 8.42
C ALA A 134 7.68 3.06 7.28
N VAL A 135 6.33 3.03 7.26
CA VAL A 135 5.54 2.43 6.16
C VAL A 135 5.87 3.09 4.83
N ALA A 136 5.89 4.42 4.79
CA ALA A 136 6.22 5.16 3.56
C ALA A 136 7.63 4.83 3.05
N GLN A 137 8.61 4.78 3.94
CA GLN A 137 10.01 4.46 3.60
C GLN A 137 10.13 3.03 3.04
N VAL A 138 9.54 2.04 3.70
CA VAL A 138 9.60 0.63 3.29
C VAL A 138 8.87 0.41 1.97
N SER A 139 7.74 1.11 1.75
CA SER A 139 6.95 0.97 0.53
C SER A 139 7.63 1.50 -0.74
N GLN A 140 8.74 2.24 -0.61
CA GLN A 140 9.51 2.77 -1.75
C GLN A 140 8.61 3.44 -2.80
N GLY A 141 7.66 4.26 -2.35
CA GLY A 141 6.71 4.99 -3.21
C GLY A 141 5.39 4.26 -3.48
N GLY A 142 5.22 3.00 -3.07
CA GLY A 142 3.95 2.28 -3.17
C GLY A 142 2.79 3.01 -2.51
N PHE A 143 3.05 3.65 -1.35
CA PHE A 143 2.08 4.42 -0.59
C PHE A 143 1.44 5.58 -1.37
N SER A 144 2.08 6.07 -2.43
CA SER A 144 1.57 7.16 -3.27
C SER A 144 0.80 6.67 -4.50
N LYS A 145 0.69 5.36 -4.68
CA LYS A 145 0.03 4.72 -5.82
C LYS A 145 -1.19 3.91 -5.43
N VAL A 146 -1.19 3.33 -4.23
CA VAL A 146 -2.24 2.44 -3.76
C VAL A 146 -3.00 3.11 -2.62
N PRO A 147 -4.29 3.41 -2.78
CA PRO A 147 -5.12 3.96 -1.72
C PRO A 147 -5.19 3.02 -0.52
N LEU A 148 -5.12 3.58 0.69
CA LEU A 148 -5.32 2.87 1.94
C LEU A 148 -6.70 3.21 2.50
N PHE A 149 -7.51 2.18 2.74
CA PHE A 149 -8.83 2.27 3.34
C PHE A 149 -8.78 1.73 4.77
N SER A 150 -9.41 2.43 5.70
CA SER A 150 -9.54 2.00 7.09
C SER A 150 -11.00 1.78 7.42
N VAL A 151 -11.34 0.58 7.85
CA VAL A 151 -12.71 0.17 8.17
C VAL A 151 -12.83 -0.28 9.63
N THR A 152 -13.96 -0.04 10.23
CA THR A 152 -14.23 -0.50 11.61
C THR A 152 -14.47 -2.00 11.70
N ASN A 153 -14.92 -2.63 10.59
CA ASN A 153 -15.32 -4.03 10.57
C ASN A 153 -15.14 -4.63 9.17
N ILE A 154 -14.27 -5.64 9.07
CA ILE A 154 -13.99 -6.35 7.81
C ILE A 154 -15.24 -7.03 7.25
N ASN A 155 -16.13 -7.58 8.09
CA ASN A 155 -17.35 -8.23 7.60
C ASN A 155 -18.30 -7.25 6.90
N LYS A 156 -18.37 -5.99 7.37
CA LYS A 156 -19.10 -4.93 6.65
C LYS A 156 -18.43 -4.59 5.32
N ALA A 157 -17.10 -4.57 5.28
CA ALA A 157 -16.36 -4.37 4.04
C ALA A 157 -16.60 -5.53 3.06
N ILE A 158 -16.61 -6.77 3.52
CA ILE A 158 -16.97 -7.95 2.71
C ILE A 158 -18.38 -7.78 2.12
N SER A 159 -19.37 -7.41 2.93
CA SER A 159 -20.74 -7.18 2.42
C SER A 159 -20.75 -6.11 1.34
N HIS A 160 -20.10 -4.96 1.57
CA HIS A 160 -19.98 -3.90 0.57
C HIS A 160 -19.36 -4.42 -0.75
N PHE A 161 -18.29 -5.19 -0.68
CA PHE A 161 -17.65 -5.75 -1.87
C PHE A 161 -18.55 -6.76 -2.59
N LYS A 162 -19.26 -7.65 -1.85
CA LYS A 162 -20.22 -8.59 -2.43
C LYS A 162 -21.39 -7.88 -3.13
N ASP A 163 -21.91 -6.81 -2.54
CA ASP A 163 -22.97 -5.97 -3.13
C ASP A 163 -22.50 -5.26 -4.43
N ASN A 164 -21.18 -5.22 -4.67
CA ASN A 164 -20.53 -4.69 -5.87
C ASN A 164 -19.88 -5.79 -6.74
N ASP A 165 -20.39 -7.02 -6.68
CA ASP A 165 -19.99 -8.19 -7.50
C ASP A 165 -18.52 -8.61 -7.35
N PHE A 166 -17.92 -8.44 -6.17
CA PHE A 166 -16.59 -8.97 -5.89
C PHE A 166 -16.66 -10.38 -5.30
N TRP A 167 -15.76 -11.23 -5.75
CA TRP A 167 -15.48 -12.54 -5.14
C TRP A 167 -14.47 -12.40 -4.01
N ILE A 168 -14.78 -12.98 -2.87
CA ILE A 168 -13.99 -12.90 -1.64
C ILE A 168 -13.18 -14.17 -1.46
N THR A 169 -11.85 -14.06 -1.52
CA THR A 169 -10.93 -15.17 -1.29
C THR A 169 -10.08 -14.90 -0.05
N SER A 170 -10.18 -15.77 0.95
CA SER A 170 -9.32 -15.74 2.15
C SER A 170 -8.18 -16.74 2.02
N PHE A 171 -6.96 -16.28 2.30
CA PHE A 171 -5.73 -17.08 2.23
C PHE A 171 -5.32 -17.49 3.63
N GLU A 172 -5.56 -18.74 3.94
CA GLU A 172 -5.32 -19.35 5.24
C GLU A 172 -4.79 -20.79 5.06
N ASN A 173 -3.87 -21.22 5.92
CA ASN A 173 -3.48 -22.62 5.96
C ASN A 173 -4.59 -23.42 6.64
N ASN A 174 -5.53 -23.94 5.86
CA ASN A 174 -6.71 -24.64 6.33
C ASN A 174 -6.89 -25.94 5.50
N ILE A 175 -7.30 -27.02 6.17
CA ILE A 175 -7.49 -28.34 5.56
C ILE A 175 -8.62 -28.35 4.49
N GLU A 176 -9.58 -27.42 4.59
CA GLU A 176 -10.67 -27.27 3.62
C GLU A 176 -10.33 -26.30 2.47
N ALA A 177 -9.18 -25.65 2.51
CA ALA A 177 -8.77 -24.67 1.53
C ALA A 177 -8.32 -25.36 0.23
N LYS A 178 -8.64 -24.73 -0.89
CA LYS A 178 -8.13 -25.14 -2.22
C LYS A 178 -6.73 -24.58 -2.42
N ASP A 179 -5.95 -25.26 -3.24
CA ASP A 179 -4.67 -24.73 -3.68
C ASP A 179 -4.87 -23.39 -4.41
N TRP A 180 -4.13 -22.37 -4.06
CA TRP A 180 -4.26 -20.99 -4.54
C TRP A 180 -4.26 -20.86 -6.07
N TYR A 181 -3.47 -21.69 -6.76
CA TYR A 181 -3.37 -21.69 -8.22
C TYR A 181 -4.59 -22.29 -8.93
N SER A 182 -5.52 -22.92 -8.19
CA SER A 182 -6.78 -23.46 -8.73
C SER A 182 -7.93 -22.45 -8.70
N ILE A 183 -7.70 -21.25 -8.15
CA ILE A 183 -8.74 -20.22 -8.02
C ILE A 183 -8.60 -19.21 -9.16
N ASP A 184 -9.71 -18.88 -9.79
CA ASP A 184 -9.79 -17.80 -10.77
C ASP A 184 -9.84 -16.45 -10.05
N LEU A 185 -8.81 -15.62 -10.26
CA LEU A 185 -8.65 -14.30 -9.66
C LEU A 185 -8.79 -13.16 -10.70
N LYS A 186 -9.21 -13.44 -11.94
CA LYS A 186 -9.25 -12.47 -13.05
C LYS A 186 -10.28 -11.37 -12.88
N GLY A 187 -11.46 -11.71 -12.30
CA GLY A 187 -12.57 -10.78 -12.12
C GLY A 187 -12.36 -9.78 -10.98
N ARG A 188 -13.48 -9.18 -10.55
CA ARG A 188 -13.51 -8.39 -9.32
C ARG A 188 -13.18 -9.27 -8.13
N SER A 189 -12.08 -8.99 -7.46
CA SER A 189 -11.54 -9.87 -6.42
C SER A 189 -11.18 -9.11 -5.15
N VAL A 190 -11.46 -9.70 -4.02
CA VAL A 190 -10.94 -9.29 -2.71
C VAL A 190 -10.08 -10.42 -2.16
N LEU A 191 -8.83 -10.11 -1.87
CA LEU A 191 -7.82 -11.03 -1.36
C LEU A 191 -7.58 -10.74 0.12
N ILE A 192 -7.98 -11.65 1.02
CA ILE A 192 -7.90 -11.44 2.47
C ILE A 192 -6.73 -12.22 3.05
N PHE A 193 -5.91 -11.54 3.84
CA PHE A 193 -4.78 -12.11 4.57
C PHE A 193 -4.85 -11.75 6.04
N GLY A 194 -4.51 -12.72 6.91
CA GLY A 194 -4.46 -12.53 8.35
C GLY A 194 -3.12 -11.99 8.84
N GLY A 195 -3.14 -11.40 10.04
CA GLY A 195 -1.94 -11.00 10.76
C GLY A 195 -1.17 -12.18 11.35
N GLU A 196 0.09 -11.91 11.74
CA GLU A 196 0.97 -12.91 12.35
C GLU A 196 0.39 -13.42 13.67
N GLY A 197 0.28 -14.73 13.79
CA GLY A 197 -0.15 -15.44 15.01
C GLY A 197 -1.67 -15.59 15.16
N SER A 198 -2.49 -14.62 14.76
CA SER A 198 -3.96 -14.72 14.88
C SER A 198 -4.63 -15.31 13.63
N GLY A 199 -3.94 -15.23 12.46
CA GLY A 199 -4.54 -15.60 11.19
C GLY A 199 -5.74 -14.73 10.82
N ILE A 200 -6.66 -15.30 10.03
CA ILE A 200 -7.91 -14.64 9.66
C ILE A 200 -9.00 -15.03 10.66
N SER A 201 -9.81 -14.07 11.09
CA SER A 201 -10.89 -14.32 12.04
C SER A 201 -11.93 -15.30 11.46
N LYS A 202 -12.46 -16.19 12.32
CA LYS A 202 -13.43 -17.23 11.93
C LYS A 202 -14.66 -16.68 11.19
N GLN A 203 -15.12 -15.49 11.58
CA GLN A 203 -16.27 -14.86 10.93
C GLN A 203 -15.94 -14.37 9.52
N VAL A 204 -14.71 -13.88 9.29
CA VAL A 204 -14.23 -13.49 7.96
C VAL A 204 -14.11 -14.71 7.06
N LEU A 205 -13.50 -15.80 7.55
CA LEU A 205 -13.41 -17.07 6.81
C LEU A 205 -14.81 -17.59 6.39
N LYS A 206 -15.78 -17.56 7.30
CA LYS A 206 -17.16 -17.99 7.03
C LYS A 206 -17.87 -17.15 5.97
N ASN A 207 -17.52 -15.86 5.86
CA ASN A 207 -18.11 -14.93 4.91
C ASN A 207 -17.37 -14.88 3.57
N SER A 208 -16.26 -15.62 3.43
CA SER A 208 -15.51 -15.74 2.18
C SER A 208 -16.18 -16.70 1.23
N ASP A 209 -16.04 -16.45 -0.08
CA ASP A 209 -16.57 -17.33 -1.12
C ASP A 209 -15.61 -18.48 -1.39
N PHE A 210 -14.32 -18.21 -1.24
CA PHE A 210 -13.26 -19.20 -1.40
C PHE A 210 -12.26 -19.14 -0.23
N LEU A 211 -11.82 -20.32 0.21
CA LEU A 211 -10.68 -20.50 1.08
C LEU A 211 -9.54 -21.05 0.23
N ALA A 212 -8.39 -20.40 0.26
CA ALA A 212 -7.22 -20.78 -0.51
C ALA A 212 -6.00 -20.96 0.41
N THR A 213 -5.16 -21.92 0.07
CA THR A 213 -3.88 -22.12 0.76
C THR A 213 -2.71 -22.05 -0.20
N ILE A 214 -1.57 -21.58 0.28
CA ILE A 214 -0.29 -21.71 -0.39
C ILE A 214 0.34 -23.01 0.11
N PRO A 215 0.45 -24.06 -0.72
CA PRO A 215 1.06 -25.31 -0.29
C PRO A 215 2.50 -25.09 0.18
N MET A 216 2.84 -25.65 1.31
CA MET A 216 4.17 -25.56 1.89
C MET A 216 4.73 -26.95 2.20
N SER A 217 6.05 -27.06 2.29
CA SER A 217 6.70 -28.30 2.76
C SER A 217 6.33 -28.59 4.22
N HIS A 218 6.38 -29.86 4.60
CA HIS A 218 5.89 -30.38 5.89
C HIS A 218 6.44 -29.71 7.16
N GLU A 219 7.56 -29.00 7.07
CA GLU A 219 8.21 -28.37 8.22
C GLU A 219 7.80 -26.88 8.42
N MET A 220 7.14 -26.28 7.43
CA MET A 220 6.74 -24.86 7.46
C MET A 220 5.22 -24.73 7.50
N ASN A 221 4.72 -24.02 8.52
CA ASN A 221 3.28 -23.84 8.73
C ASN A 221 2.73 -22.51 8.27
N SER A 222 3.58 -21.53 8.01
CA SER A 222 3.16 -20.18 7.58
C SER A 222 4.27 -19.45 6.84
N LEU A 223 3.88 -18.48 6.01
CA LEU A 223 4.75 -17.48 5.40
C LEU A 223 4.54 -16.13 6.11
N ASN A 224 5.54 -15.28 6.05
CA ASN A 224 5.35 -13.87 6.34
C ASN A 224 4.22 -13.31 5.46
N VAL A 225 3.33 -12.48 6.03
CA VAL A 225 2.13 -11.99 5.35
C VAL A 225 2.45 -11.23 4.05
N ALA A 226 3.50 -10.41 4.02
CA ALA A 226 3.89 -9.70 2.81
C ALA A 226 4.39 -10.66 1.72
N THR A 227 5.07 -11.76 2.10
CA THR A 227 5.48 -12.81 1.18
C THR A 227 4.28 -13.54 0.58
N ALA A 228 3.29 -13.90 1.40
CA ALA A 228 2.05 -14.50 0.95
C ALA A 228 1.29 -13.56 -0.02
N VAL A 229 1.12 -12.30 0.35
CA VAL A 229 0.52 -11.27 -0.52
C VAL A 229 1.25 -11.19 -1.85
N SER A 230 2.60 -11.22 -1.84
CA SER A 230 3.40 -11.15 -3.07
C SER A 230 3.09 -12.31 -4.02
N ALA A 231 3.07 -13.53 -3.51
CA ALA A 231 2.80 -14.72 -4.31
C ALA A 231 1.42 -14.63 -5.01
N ILE A 232 0.39 -14.25 -4.25
CA ILE A 232 -0.99 -14.19 -4.75
C ILE A 232 -1.23 -13.00 -5.68
N VAL A 233 -0.71 -11.82 -5.36
CA VAL A 233 -0.88 -10.62 -6.19
C VAL A 233 -0.23 -10.80 -7.56
N PHE A 234 0.96 -11.40 -7.63
CA PHE A 234 1.62 -11.63 -8.92
C PHE A 234 1.05 -12.82 -9.68
N GLU A 235 0.50 -13.84 -9.00
CA GLU A 235 -0.29 -14.87 -9.68
C GLU A 235 -1.56 -14.27 -10.30
N ARG A 236 -2.29 -13.43 -9.56
CA ARG A 236 -3.43 -12.72 -10.14
C ARG A 236 -3.03 -11.88 -11.35
N LEU A 237 -1.94 -11.13 -11.25
CA LEU A 237 -1.43 -10.34 -12.37
C LEU A 237 -1.13 -11.23 -13.58
N ARG A 238 -0.49 -12.38 -13.38
CA ARG A 238 -0.26 -13.39 -14.44
C ARG A 238 -1.58 -13.83 -15.07
N GLN A 239 -2.59 -14.15 -14.25
CA GLN A 239 -3.90 -14.57 -14.76
C GLN A 239 -4.60 -13.49 -15.60
N VAL A 240 -4.51 -12.23 -15.18
CA VAL A 240 -5.12 -11.09 -15.90
C VAL A 240 -4.41 -10.78 -17.21
N LEU A 241 -3.11 -11.05 -17.32
CA LEU A 241 -2.29 -10.79 -18.51
C LEU A 241 -2.29 -11.97 -19.51
N SER A 242 -2.76 -13.15 -19.11
CA SER A 242 -2.86 -14.36 -19.96
C SER A 242 -4.23 -14.47 -20.60
#